data_9f0c80bba1b5d2a670b465389cbfc9af
#
_entry.id   9f0c80bba1b5d2a670b465389cbfc9af
#
_cell.length_a   1.000
_cell.length_b   1.000
_cell.length_c   1.000
_cell.angle_alpha   90.00
_cell.angle_beta   90.00
_cell.angle_gamma   90.00
#
_symmetry.space_group_name_H-M   'P 1'
#
loop_
_entity.id
_entity.type
_entity.pdbx_description
1 polymer ?
#
loop_
_entity_poly.entity_id
_entity_poly.type
_entity_poly.pdbx_seq_one_letter_code
_entity_poly.pdbx_strand_id
1 'polypeptide(L)'
;MGFRRPTADEGRLLLELARIAGINHPEKWLDALNVREMTDGGMGSLQLSVTEQDKPRLGSVLSKASVQFADEDGVQVVATLYAGEHEVPFELDVWKVDFSPLRRIPTTFRRIEG
;
A
#
# COMPACT_ATOMS: atom_id res chain seq x y z
N MET A 1 16.99 -0.68 5.77
CA MET A 1 16.22 -0.85 7.01
C MET A 1 15.37 -2.11 6.95
N GLY A 2 15.15 -2.76 8.09
CA GLY A 2 14.39 -3.99 8.15
C GLY A 2 12.89 -3.77 8.07
N PHE A 3 12.16 -4.86 7.98
CA PHE A 3 10.71 -4.83 8.05
C PHE A 3 10.24 -4.44 9.46
N ARG A 4 9.09 -3.77 9.52
CA ARG A 4 8.42 -3.35 10.75
C ARG A 4 6.92 -3.53 10.60
N ARG A 5 6.20 -3.38 11.70
CA ARG A 5 4.75 -3.33 11.65
C ARG A 5 4.29 -2.01 11.00
N PRO A 6 3.17 -2.01 10.27
CA PRO A 6 2.59 -0.76 9.76
C PRO A 6 2.21 0.17 10.90
N THR A 7 2.30 1.47 10.65
CA THR A 7 1.69 2.45 11.55
C THR A 7 0.17 2.35 11.48
N ALA A 8 -0.54 2.97 12.43
CA ALA A 8 -1.99 2.99 12.40
C ALA A 8 -2.53 3.61 11.10
N ASP A 9 -1.91 4.68 10.62
CA ASP A 9 -2.32 5.36 9.39
C ASP A 9 -2.04 4.49 8.16
N GLU A 10 -0.88 3.87 8.09
CA GLU A 10 -0.54 2.92 7.02
C GLU A 10 -1.48 1.73 7.03
N GLY A 11 -1.79 1.21 8.20
CA GLY A 11 -2.70 0.08 8.36
C GLY A 11 -4.11 0.40 7.88
N ARG A 12 -4.57 1.61 8.12
CA ARG A 12 -5.90 2.05 7.66
C ARG A 12 -5.97 2.06 6.13
N LEU A 13 -4.95 2.60 5.48
CA LEU A 13 -4.86 2.63 4.01
C LEU A 13 -4.77 1.20 3.45
N LEU A 14 -3.89 0.38 4.01
CA LEU A 14 -3.70 -1.00 3.57
C LEU A 14 -4.97 -1.83 3.74
N LEU A 15 -5.69 -1.65 4.86
CA LEU A 15 -6.93 -2.38 5.11
C LEU A 15 -8.01 -2.02 4.07
N GLU A 16 -8.15 -0.74 3.75
CA GLU A 16 -9.11 -0.30 2.72
C GLU A 16 -8.78 -0.91 1.36
N LEU A 17 -7.51 -0.86 0.97
CA LEU A 17 -7.06 -1.45 -0.29
C LEU A 17 -7.28 -2.97 -0.30
N ALA A 18 -7.04 -3.65 0.82
CA ALA A 18 -7.25 -5.09 0.94
C ALA A 18 -8.72 -5.46 0.76
N ARG A 19 -9.64 -4.66 1.32
CA ARG A 19 -11.07 -4.86 1.15
C ARG A 19 -11.50 -4.69 -0.30
N ILE A 20 -11.02 -3.64 -0.95
CA ILE A 20 -11.31 -3.38 -2.38
C ILE A 20 -10.77 -4.51 -3.25
N ALA A 21 -9.58 -5.01 -2.93
CA ALA A 21 -8.93 -6.09 -3.68
C ALA A 21 -9.58 -7.45 -3.45
N GLY A 22 -10.47 -7.57 -2.48
CA GLY A 22 -11.12 -8.83 -2.18
C GLY A 22 -10.26 -9.83 -1.41
N ILE A 23 -9.28 -9.34 -0.66
CA ILE A 23 -8.44 -10.21 0.17
C ILE A 23 -9.31 -10.87 1.25
N ASN A 24 -9.21 -12.20 1.36
CA ASN A 24 -9.91 -12.95 2.40
C ASN A 24 -9.36 -12.57 3.77
N HIS A 25 -10.27 -12.29 4.71
CA HIS A 25 -9.91 -11.92 6.09
C HIS A 25 -8.88 -10.78 6.12
N PRO A 26 -9.22 -9.59 5.58
CA PRO A 26 -8.26 -8.50 5.45
C PRO A 26 -7.67 -8.05 6.78
N GLU A 27 -8.43 -8.12 7.88
CA GLU A 27 -7.92 -7.78 9.21
C GLU A 27 -6.83 -8.75 9.66
N LYS A 28 -6.99 -10.04 9.41
CA LYS A 28 -5.97 -11.06 9.72
C LYS A 28 -4.72 -10.87 8.88
N TRP A 29 -4.92 -10.56 7.60
CA TRP A 29 -3.81 -10.27 6.70
C TRP A 29 -3.00 -9.09 7.22
N LEU A 30 -3.67 -8.01 7.62
CA LEU A 30 -3.02 -6.82 8.15
C LEU A 30 -2.28 -7.12 9.45
N ASP A 31 -2.88 -7.94 10.34
CA ASP A 31 -2.25 -8.31 11.61
C ASP A 31 -0.94 -9.08 11.42
N ALA A 32 -0.82 -9.82 10.35
CA ALA A 32 0.37 -10.60 10.03
C ALA A 32 1.40 -9.82 9.20
N LEU A 33 1.01 -8.65 8.69
CA LEU A 33 1.80 -7.92 7.70
C LEU A 33 2.96 -7.16 8.34
N ASN A 34 4.11 -7.23 7.70
CA ASN A 34 5.24 -6.35 7.96
C ASN A 34 5.52 -5.51 6.73
N VAL A 35 6.03 -4.32 6.94
CA VAL A 35 6.29 -3.36 5.86
C VAL A 35 7.71 -2.84 5.96
N ARG A 36 8.23 -2.38 4.82
CA ARG A 36 9.53 -1.73 4.74
C ARG A 36 9.44 -0.55 3.79
N GLU A 37 9.92 0.60 4.22
CA GLU A 37 9.90 1.80 3.41
C GLU A 37 10.75 1.63 2.16
N MET A 38 10.23 2.13 1.04
CA MET A 38 10.95 2.16 -0.23
C MET A 38 11.58 3.53 -0.42
N THR A 39 12.66 3.57 -1.20
CA THR A 39 13.32 4.82 -1.54
C THR A 39 12.56 5.49 -2.68
N ASP A 40 11.62 6.34 -2.34
CA ASP A 40 10.72 7.01 -3.29
C ASP A 40 10.57 8.52 -3.01
N GLY A 41 11.55 9.13 -2.35
CA GLY A 41 11.48 10.55 -2.01
C GLY A 41 10.52 10.85 -0.85
N GLY A 42 10.17 9.86 -0.04
CA GLY A 42 9.28 10.03 1.10
C GLY A 42 7.81 10.04 0.75
N MET A 43 7.42 9.57 -0.44
CA MET A 43 6.02 9.51 -0.84
C MET A 43 5.21 8.45 -0.10
N GLY A 44 5.87 7.51 0.58
CA GLY A 44 5.19 6.57 1.45
C GLY A 44 5.02 5.16 0.91
N SER A 45 5.63 4.83 -0.22
CA SER A 45 5.57 3.47 -0.78
C SER A 45 6.24 2.45 0.14
N LEU A 46 5.67 1.25 0.20
CA LEU A 46 6.08 0.20 1.12
C LEU A 46 6.24 -1.14 0.40
N GLN A 47 7.28 -1.87 0.76
CA GLN A 47 7.34 -3.30 0.49
C GLN A 47 6.51 -4.01 1.56
N LEU A 48 5.81 -5.06 1.15
CA LEU A 48 4.90 -5.81 2.01
C LEU A 48 5.37 -7.24 2.13
N SER A 49 5.31 -7.79 3.36
CA SER A 49 5.65 -9.18 3.59
C SER A 49 4.83 -9.75 4.74
N VAL A 50 4.28 -10.94 4.54
CA VAL A 50 3.59 -11.68 5.60
C VAL A 50 4.56 -12.63 6.28
N THR A 51 5.55 -13.15 5.53
CA THR A 51 6.63 -13.99 6.06
C THR A 51 7.95 -13.54 5.46
N GLU A 52 9.06 -13.87 6.13
CA GLU A 52 10.40 -13.57 5.60
C GLU A 52 10.69 -14.25 4.26
N GLN A 53 9.90 -15.26 3.92
CA GLN A 53 10.05 -16.02 2.69
C GLN A 53 9.24 -15.49 1.52
N ASP A 54 8.38 -14.52 1.77
CA ASP A 54 7.56 -13.89 0.72
C ASP A 54 8.42 -12.99 -0.14
N LYS A 55 8.77 -13.47 -1.31
CA LYS A 55 9.51 -12.68 -2.29
C LYS A 55 8.64 -12.47 -3.51
N PRO A 56 8.54 -11.23 -4.02
CA PRO A 56 7.83 -11.01 -5.26
C PRO A 56 8.52 -11.78 -6.38
N ARG A 57 7.75 -12.50 -7.17
CA ARG A 57 8.27 -13.15 -8.37
C ARG A 57 8.21 -12.14 -9.52
N LEU A 58 9.33 -11.97 -10.19
CA LEU A 58 9.41 -11.12 -11.37
C LEU A 58 8.57 -11.74 -12.50
N GLY A 59 7.75 -10.94 -13.12
CA GLY A 59 7.03 -11.33 -14.33
C GLY A 59 5.51 -11.20 -14.29
N SER A 60 4.88 -11.32 -13.13
CA SER A 60 3.42 -11.20 -13.03
C SER A 60 3.07 -10.20 -11.93
N VAL A 61 3.01 -8.92 -12.32
CA VAL A 61 2.61 -7.85 -11.40
C VAL A 61 1.23 -7.37 -11.79
N LEU A 62 0.28 -7.45 -10.85
CA LEU A 62 -1.09 -7.02 -11.07
C LEU A 62 -1.46 -5.94 -10.06
N SER A 63 -2.04 -4.84 -10.54
CA SER A 63 -2.65 -3.88 -9.62
C SER A 63 -3.99 -4.46 -9.17
N LYS A 64 -4.19 -4.55 -7.86
CA LYS A 64 -5.38 -5.16 -7.28
C LYS A 64 -6.40 -4.14 -6.81
N ALA A 65 -5.95 -2.98 -6.39
CA ALA A 65 -6.84 -1.94 -5.89
C ALA A 65 -6.10 -0.60 -5.89
N SER A 66 -6.84 0.47 -6.12
CA SER A 66 -6.30 1.82 -6.06
C SER A 66 -7.30 2.75 -5.39
N VAL A 67 -6.78 3.69 -4.61
CA VAL A 67 -7.55 4.78 -4.02
C VAL A 67 -6.82 6.10 -4.24
N GLN A 68 -7.55 7.20 -4.12
CA GLN A 68 -6.96 8.53 -4.17
C GLN A 68 -7.41 9.36 -2.97
N PHE A 69 -6.58 10.29 -2.60
CA PHE A 69 -6.90 11.25 -1.55
C PHE A 69 -6.07 12.52 -1.75
N ALA A 70 -6.49 13.61 -1.10
CA ALA A 70 -5.71 14.83 -1.06
C ALA A 70 -4.85 14.83 0.21
N ASP A 71 -3.56 15.14 0.07
CA ASP A 71 -2.69 15.36 1.22
C ASP A 71 -3.04 16.68 1.90
N GLU A 72 -2.44 16.94 3.06
CA GLU A 72 -2.70 18.19 3.83
C GLU A 72 -2.45 19.46 3.01
N ASP A 73 -1.51 19.40 2.08
CA ASP A 73 -1.19 20.54 1.20
C ASP A 73 -2.11 20.63 -0.02
N GLY A 74 -3.15 19.81 -0.09
CA GLY A 74 -4.10 19.78 -1.20
C GLY A 74 -3.62 19.03 -2.44
N VAL A 75 -2.41 18.49 -2.41
CA VAL A 75 -1.85 17.76 -3.55
C VAL A 75 -2.42 16.35 -3.61
N GLN A 76 -2.80 15.91 -4.80
CA GLN A 76 -3.42 14.60 -5.02
C GLN A 76 -2.41 13.47 -4.83
N VAL A 77 -2.87 12.40 -4.18
CA VAL A 77 -2.09 11.18 -3.94
C VAL A 77 -2.90 9.99 -4.47
N VAL A 78 -2.21 9.08 -5.14
CA VAL A 78 -2.78 7.80 -5.59
C VAL A 78 -2.02 6.68 -4.93
N ALA A 79 -2.74 5.78 -4.26
CA ALA A 79 -2.16 4.60 -3.62
C ALA A 79 -2.68 3.35 -4.29
N THR A 80 -1.77 2.46 -4.68
CA THR A 80 -2.10 1.22 -5.41
C THR A 80 -1.48 0.02 -4.73
N LEU A 81 -2.29 -1.01 -4.54
CA LEU A 81 -1.84 -2.30 -4.02
C LEU A 81 -1.48 -3.21 -5.19
N TYR A 82 -0.24 -3.67 -5.25
CA TYR A 82 0.23 -4.60 -6.26
C TYR A 82 0.42 -5.99 -5.67
N ALA A 83 0.05 -7.00 -6.45
CA ALA A 83 0.24 -8.40 -6.11
C ALA A 83 1.01 -9.11 -7.22
N GLY A 84 1.75 -10.14 -6.84
CA GLY A 84 2.47 -11.01 -7.77
C GLY A 84 1.70 -12.27 -8.07
N GLU A 85 2.43 -13.33 -8.46
CA GLU A 85 1.84 -14.66 -8.67
C GLU A 85 1.07 -15.10 -7.42
N HIS A 86 0.00 -15.87 -7.63
CA HIS A 86 -0.91 -16.34 -6.58
C HIS A 86 -1.63 -15.20 -5.86
N GLU A 87 -1.64 -13.99 -6.45
CA GLU A 87 -2.35 -12.82 -5.93
C GLU A 87 -1.91 -12.40 -4.52
N VAL A 88 -0.65 -12.65 -4.17
CA VAL A 88 -0.09 -12.24 -2.89
C VAL A 88 0.39 -10.78 -2.97
N PRO A 89 -0.16 -9.88 -2.17
CA PRO A 89 0.29 -8.48 -2.19
C PRO A 89 1.76 -8.37 -1.75
N PHE A 90 2.55 -7.60 -2.48
CA PHE A 90 3.96 -7.42 -2.17
C PHE A 90 4.40 -5.95 -2.12
N GLU A 91 3.59 -5.05 -2.63
CA GLU A 91 3.95 -3.64 -2.69
C GLU A 91 2.73 -2.74 -2.57
N LEU A 92 2.88 -1.69 -1.77
CA LEU A 92 1.99 -0.53 -1.78
C LEU A 92 2.74 0.59 -2.48
N ASP A 93 2.27 1.02 -3.63
CA ASP A 93 2.81 2.18 -4.34
C ASP A 93 2.02 3.42 -3.93
N VAL A 94 2.71 4.43 -3.46
CA VAL A 94 2.09 5.71 -3.11
C VAL A 94 2.73 6.79 -3.97
N TRP A 95 1.92 7.41 -4.82
CA TRP A 95 2.37 8.44 -5.74
C TRP A 95 1.67 9.76 -5.45
N LYS A 96 2.45 10.73 -4.99
CA LYS A 96 2.01 12.11 -4.85
C LYS A 96 2.35 12.84 -6.14
N VAL A 97 1.36 13.46 -6.78
CA VAL A 97 1.49 13.88 -8.17
C VAL A 97 2.56 14.95 -8.42
N ASP A 98 3.00 15.67 -7.40
CA ASP A 98 4.09 16.65 -7.50
C ASP A 98 5.45 16.10 -7.01
N PHE A 99 5.49 14.79 -6.65
CA PHE A 99 6.69 14.09 -6.15
C PHE A 99 7.23 14.61 -4.83
N SER A 100 6.50 15.45 -4.11
CA SER A 100 6.92 15.88 -2.78
C SER A 100 6.60 14.81 -1.73
N PRO A 101 7.23 14.85 -0.54
CA PRO A 101 6.96 13.86 0.48
C PRO A 101 5.50 13.87 0.94
N LEU A 102 4.99 12.69 1.28
CA LEU A 102 3.66 12.54 1.87
C LEU A 102 3.67 13.15 3.27
N ARG A 103 2.66 13.97 3.57
CA ARG A 103 2.52 14.61 4.87
C ARG A 103 1.64 13.82 5.81
N ARG A 104 0.48 13.35 5.33
CA ARG A 104 -0.48 12.65 6.18
C ARG A 104 -1.39 11.74 5.38
N ILE A 105 -1.66 10.56 5.91
CA ILE A 105 -2.69 9.66 5.38
C ILE A 105 -4.01 10.02 6.07
N PRO A 106 -5.05 10.41 5.30
CA PRO A 106 -6.34 10.81 5.89
C PRO A 106 -7.14 9.61 6.38
N THR A 107 -8.31 9.86 6.91
CA THR A 107 -9.21 8.81 7.42
C THR A 107 -10.14 8.27 6.35
N THR A 108 -10.30 8.96 5.24
CA THR A 108 -11.19 8.54 4.15
C THR A 108 -10.45 8.58 2.82
N PHE A 109 -10.85 7.68 1.91
CA PHE A 109 -10.23 7.54 0.60
C PHE A 109 -11.32 7.43 -0.45
N ARG A 110 -11.01 7.87 -1.67
CA ARG A 110 -11.88 7.69 -2.82
C ARG A 110 -11.37 6.51 -3.64
N ARG A 111 -12.22 5.51 -3.84
CA ARG A 111 -11.89 4.37 -4.68
C ARG A 111 -11.72 4.81 -6.13
N ILE A 112 -10.65 4.31 -6.77
CA ILE A 112 -10.46 4.47 -8.21
C ILE A 112 -10.95 3.21 -8.88
N GLU A 113 -11.91 3.37 -9.79
CA GLU A 113 -12.41 2.26 -10.59
C GLU A 113 -11.69 2.23 -11.94
N GLY A 114 -11.31 1.03 -12.34
CA GLY A 114 -10.62 0.93 -13.61
C GLY A 114 -10.47 -0.46 -14.07
#